data_a59c425a7d71eb7fcf470787ae1d8861
#
_entry.id   a59c425a7d71eb7fcf470787ae1d8861
#
_cell.length_a   1.000
_cell.length_b   1.000
_cell.length_c   1.000
_cell.angle_alpha   90.00
_cell.angle_beta   90.00
_cell.angle_gamma   90.00
#
_symmetry.space_group_name_H-M   'P 1'
#
loop_
_entity.id
_entity.type
_entity.pdbx_description
1 polymer ?
#
loop_
_entity_poly.entity_id
_entity_poly.type
_entity_poly.pdbx_seq_one_letter_code
_entity_poly.pdbx_strand_id
1 'polypeptide(L)'
;MVSSADFLPTGLEAETTTVCGWGRTNPVTVQVVAPTRVSQVQELVRCAPSGACIARGLGRAYGDAAQLKDGAVVSLSGLGGVHLDSRRGVVTVGAGVSLDEVLRQVVPKGFFLPVTPGTRYVTVGGAVAADVPMAV
;
A
#
# COMPACT_ATOMS: atom_id res chain seq x y z
N MET A 1 -13.36 -15.53 16.67
CA MET A 1 -12.19 -14.77 16.20
C MET A 1 -11.68 -15.52 14.99
N VAL A 2 -11.72 -14.94 13.80
CA VAL A 2 -11.24 -15.60 12.55
C VAL A 2 -9.73 -15.36 12.51
N SER A 3 -8.94 -16.45 12.44
CA SER A 3 -7.49 -16.32 12.28
C SER A 3 -7.18 -15.89 10.85
N SER A 4 -6.18 -15.02 10.66
CA SER A 4 -5.71 -14.69 9.30
C SER A 4 -5.29 -15.92 8.52
N ALA A 5 -4.80 -16.98 9.19
CA ALA A 5 -4.43 -18.25 8.58
C ALA A 5 -5.61 -18.96 7.88
N ASP A 6 -6.86 -18.68 8.27
CA ASP A 6 -8.04 -19.38 7.74
C ASP A 6 -8.42 -18.92 6.32
N PHE A 7 -7.91 -17.75 5.85
CA PHE A 7 -8.25 -17.20 4.53
C PHE A 7 -7.05 -16.77 3.69
N LEU A 8 -5.83 -17.03 4.14
CA LEU A 8 -4.64 -16.69 3.36
C LEU A 8 -4.51 -17.58 2.11
N PRO A 9 -4.19 -16.99 0.94
CA PRO A 9 -3.84 -17.74 -0.26
C PRO A 9 -2.67 -18.70 -0.02
N THR A 10 -2.68 -19.81 -0.72
CA THR A 10 -1.59 -20.80 -0.66
C THR A 10 -0.25 -20.15 -1.00
N GLY A 11 0.76 -20.36 -0.14
CA GLY A 11 2.10 -19.81 -0.30
C GLY A 11 2.22 -18.34 0.09
N LEU A 12 1.24 -17.76 0.77
CA LEU A 12 1.31 -16.47 1.40
C LEU A 12 1.36 -16.64 2.92
N GLU A 13 2.47 -16.26 3.52
CA GLU A 13 2.67 -16.36 4.97
C GLU A 13 2.39 -15.02 5.64
N ALA A 14 1.91 -15.08 6.89
CA ALA A 14 1.72 -13.93 7.73
C ALA A 14 2.89 -13.78 8.71
N GLU A 15 3.42 -12.59 8.82
CA GLU A 15 4.42 -12.22 9.81
C GLU A 15 3.76 -11.44 10.95
N THR A 16 3.99 -11.86 12.18
CA THR A 16 3.53 -11.13 13.36
C THR A 16 4.48 -9.97 13.65
N THR A 17 3.98 -8.75 13.59
CA THR A 17 4.78 -7.55 13.88
C THR A 17 3.94 -6.45 14.54
N THR A 18 4.61 -5.46 15.12
CA THR A 18 3.93 -4.29 15.70
C THR A 18 3.98 -3.14 14.71
N VAL A 19 2.81 -2.59 14.40
CA VAL A 19 2.67 -1.43 13.51
C VAL A 19 2.03 -0.26 14.24
N CYS A 20 2.34 0.95 13.76
CA CYS A 20 1.67 2.18 14.19
C CYS A 20 1.55 3.14 13.00
N GLY A 21 0.72 4.17 13.12
CA GLY A 21 0.70 5.30 12.18
C GLY A 21 1.89 6.23 12.36
N TRP A 22 1.96 7.27 11.53
CA TRP A 22 3.03 8.27 11.58
C TRP A 22 3.13 8.98 12.93
N GLY A 23 1.99 9.23 13.57
CA GLY A 23 1.94 9.85 14.90
C GLY A 23 2.47 8.97 16.03
N ARG A 24 2.82 7.71 15.73
CA ARG A 24 3.33 6.72 16.71
C ARG A 24 2.44 6.52 17.94
N THR A 25 1.19 6.88 17.84
CA THR A 25 0.15 6.62 18.82
C THR A 25 -0.44 5.23 18.56
N ASN A 26 -0.88 4.55 19.61
CA ASN A 26 -1.61 3.31 19.52
C ASN A 26 -0.91 2.20 18.69
N PRO A 27 0.31 1.75 19.07
CA PRO A 27 0.95 0.63 18.40
C PRO A 27 0.14 -0.66 18.62
N VAL A 28 -0.03 -1.44 17.56
CA VAL A 28 -0.83 -2.68 17.57
C VAL A 28 -0.02 -3.81 16.97
N THR A 29 -0.03 -4.96 17.63
CA THR A 29 0.51 -6.20 17.07
C THR A 29 -0.49 -6.79 16.10
N VAL A 30 -0.05 -7.05 14.87
CA VAL A 30 -0.88 -7.46 13.74
C VAL A 30 -0.21 -8.59 12.96
N GLN A 31 -1.00 -9.26 12.12
CA GLN A 31 -0.52 -10.21 11.13
C GLN A 31 -0.31 -9.44 9.80
N VAL A 32 0.92 -9.31 9.35
CA VAL A 32 1.24 -8.67 8.07
C VAL A 32 1.45 -9.74 7.01
N VAL A 33 0.80 -9.57 5.87
CA VAL A 33 1.00 -10.38 4.67
C VAL A 33 1.52 -9.50 3.53
N ALA A 34 2.47 -10.00 2.75
CA ALA A 34 3.12 -9.24 1.70
C ALA A 34 2.99 -9.96 0.34
N PRO A 35 1.85 -9.83 -0.35
CA PRO A 35 1.67 -10.44 -1.66
C PRO A 35 2.64 -9.82 -2.69
N THR A 36 3.15 -10.67 -3.58
CA THR A 36 4.06 -10.28 -4.67
C THR A 36 3.38 -10.31 -6.03
N ARG A 37 2.14 -10.78 -6.10
CA ARG A 37 1.33 -10.87 -7.32
C ARG A 37 -0.08 -10.36 -7.07
N VAL A 38 -0.63 -9.70 -8.08
CA VAL A 38 -2.01 -9.17 -8.03
C VAL A 38 -3.02 -10.29 -7.78
N SER A 39 -2.80 -11.50 -8.33
CA SER A 39 -3.68 -12.65 -8.11
C SER A 39 -3.78 -13.05 -6.63
N GLN A 40 -2.71 -12.93 -5.85
CA GLN A 40 -2.74 -13.19 -4.41
C GLN A 40 -3.59 -12.16 -3.67
N VAL A 41 -3.52 -10.89 -4.07
CA VAL A 41 -4.38 -9.84 -3.49
C VAL A 41 -5.85 -10.10 -3.82
N GLN A 42 -6.16 -10.45 -5.07
CA GLN A 42 -7.52 -10.77 -5.51
C GLN A 42 -8.09 -11.96 -4.74
N GLU A 43 -7.30 -13.03 -4.57
CA GLU A 43 -7.70 -14.20 -3.81
C GLU A 43 -7.91 -13.85 -2.33
N LEU A 44 -6.97 -13.11 -1.72
CA LEU A 44 -7.07 -12.69 -0.33
C LEU A 44 -8.35 -11.87 -0.10
N VAL A 45 -8.61 -10.87 -0.93
CA VAL A 45 -9.81 -10.02 -0.80
C VAL A 45 -11.10 -10.83 -1.00
N ARG A 46 -11.09 -11.82 -1.91
CA ARG A 46 -12.25 -12.68 -2.16
C ARG A 46 -12.52 -13.64 -1.01
N CYS A 47 -11.48 -14.18 -0.37
CA CYS A 47 -11.60 -15.20 0.68
C CYS A 47 -11.70 -14.60 2.08
N ALA A 48 -11.20 -13.39 2.29
CA ALA A 48 -11.26 -12.72 3.60
C ALA A 48 -12.71 -12.39 3.98
N PRO A 49 -13.13 -12.72 5.19
CA PRO A 49 -14.39 -12.22 5.73
C PRO A 49 -14.43 -10.67 5.71
N SER A 50 -15.64 -10.11 5.70
CA SER A 50 -15.82 -8.66 5.75
C SER A 50 -15.10 -8.05 6.96
N GLY A 51 -14.25 -7.05 6.72
CA GLY A 51 -13.46 -6.40 7.76
C GLY A 51 -12.25 -7.19 8.28
N ALA A 52 -11.94 -8.36 7.70
CA ALA A 52 -10.82 -9.20 8.17
C ALA A 52 -9.46 -8.84 7.54
N CYS A 53 -9.41 -7.93 6.58
CA CYS A 53 -8.15 -7.44 6.02
C CYS A 53 -8.18 -5.93 5.72
N ILE A 54 -7.00 -5.31 5.76
CA ILE A 54 -6.82 -3.90 5.42
C ILE A 54 -5.51 -3.71 4.65
N ALA A 55 -5.53 -2.86 3.63
CA ALA A 55 -4.32 -2.51 2.90
C ALA A 55 -3.46 -1.51 3.70
N ARG A 56 -2.13 -1.67 3.61
CA ARG A 56 -1.16 -0.77 4.22
C ARG A 56 -0.06 -0.42 3.23
N GLY A 57 0.17 0.88 3.03
CA GLY A 57 1.35 1.40 2.37
C GLY A 57 2.49 1.62 3.35
N LEU A 58 3.12 2.79 3.33
CA LEU A 58 4.25 3.12 4.20
C LEU A 58 3.86 3.60 5.61
N GLY A 59 2.60 3.46 6.01
CA GLY A 59 2.12 3.81 7.36
C GLY A 59 2.20 5.31 7.66
N ARG A 60 1.91 6.15 6.68
CA ARG A 60 2.00 7.62 6.82
C ARG A 60 0.71 8.28 7.30
N ALA A 61 -0.37 7.53 7.50
CA ALA A 61 -1.53 8.04 8.20
C ALA A 61 -1.17 8.41 9.65
N TYR A 62 -1.66 9.52 10.15
CA TYR A 62 -1.35 9.99 11.52
C TYR A 62 -1.92 9.06 12.60
N GLY A 63 -3.14 8.56 12.39
CA GLY A 63 -3.83 7.65 13.29
C GLY A 63 -3.65 6.18 12.88
N ASP A 64 -4.65 5.38 13.19
CA ASP A 64 -4.70 3.92 13.04
C ASP A 64 -5.38 3.44 11.75
N ALA A 65 -5.62 4.34 10.79
CA ALA A 65 -6.35 4.06 9.54
C ALA A 65 -5.81 2.90 8.70
N ALA A 66 -4.56 2.48 8.92
CA ALA A 66 -3.93 1.36 8.22
C ALA A 66 -3.41 0.30 9.21
N GLN A 67 -4.15 0.08 10.29
CA GLN A 67 -3.91 -0.92 11.32
C GLN A 67 -5.18 -1.76 11.50
N LEU A 68 -5.02 -3.03 11.74
CA LEU A 68 -6.14 -3.93 11.99
C LEU A 68 -5.72 -4.98 13.02
N LYS A 69 -6.21 -4.82 14.23
CA LYS A 69 -6.08 -5.84 15.26
C LYS A 69 -6.97 -7.04 14.90
N ASP A 70 -6.47 -8.23 15.13
CA ASP A 70 -7.21 -9.48 14.89
C ASP A 70 -7.59 -9.74 13.42
N GLY A 71 -6.85 -9.15 12.46
CA GLY A 71 -7.02 -9.34 11.03
C GLY A 71 -5.69 -9.30 10.27
N ALA A 72 -5.76 -9.39 8.95
CA ALA A 72 -4.59 -9.32 8.08
C ALA A 72 -4.32 -7.88 7.61
N VAL A 73 -3.12 -7.39 7.86
CA VAL A 73 -2.60 -6.15 7.27
C VAL A 73 -1.85 -6.49 5.99
N VAL A 74 -2.39 -6.08 4.86
CA VAL A 74 -1.85 -6.39 3.54
C VAL A 74 -0.85 -5.32 3.12
N SER A 75 0.44 -5.63 3.18
CA SER A 75 1.50 -4.78 2.66
C SER A 75 1.57 -4.91 1.14
N LEU A 76 1.40 -3.82 0.41
CA LEU A 76 1.49 -3.84 -1.04
C LEU A 76 2.92 -3.54 -1.56
N SER A 77 3.92 -3.50 -0.69
CA SER A 77 5.32 -3.21 -1.05
C SER A 77 5.92 -4.19 -2.06
N GLY A 78 5.40 -5.42 -2.12
CA GLY A 78 5.80 -6.43 -3.11
C GLY A 78 5.21 -6.23 -4.52
N LEU A 79 4.23 -5.33 -4.65
CA LEU A 79 3.58 -5.00 -5.93
C LEU A 79 4.17 -3.72 -6.50
N GLY A 80 5.39 -3.83 -7.00
CA GLY A 80 6.15 -2.73 -7.59
C GLY A 80 5.90 -2.53 -9.07
N GLY A 81 6.75 -1.72 -9.67
CA GLY A 81 6.78 -1.42 -11.11
C GLY A 81 6.36 0.01 -11.41
N VAL A 82 7.17 0.67 -12.23
CA VAL A 82 6.92 2.01 -12.76
C VAL A 82 7.17 1.97 -14.26
N HIS A 83 6.15 2.31 -15.05
CA HIS A 83 6.25 2.38 -16.49
C HIS A 83 5.81 3.77 -16.99
N LEU A 84 6.73 4.51 -17.61
CA LEU A 84 6.47 5.82 -18.20
C LEU A 84 6.26 5.71 -19.71
N ASP A 85 5.08 6.07 -20.19
CA ASP A 85 4.83 6.39 -21.60
C ASP A 85 5.16 7.88 -21.83
N SER A 86 6.37 8.14 -22.28
CA SER A 86 6.85 9.52 -22.51
C SER A 86 6.12 10.24 -23.64
N ARG A 87 5.50 9.51 -24.59
CA ARG A 87 4.75 10.13 -25.69
C ARG A 87 3.42 10.69 -25.21
N ARG A 88 2.80 10.01 -24.26
CA ARG A 88 1.49 10.39 -23.69
C ARG A 88 1.63 11.20 -22.39
N GLY A 89 2.82 11.24 -21.79
CA GLY A 89 3.02 11.82 -20.48
C GLY A 89 2.28 11.06 -19.37
N VAL A 90 2.11 9.74 -19.52
CA VAL A 90 1.37 8.89 -18.57
C VAL A 90 2.33 7.93 -17.88
N VAL A 91 2.23 7.84 -16.56
CA VAL A 91 2.94 6.84 -15.76
C VAL A 91 1.97 5.81 -15.20
N THR A 92 2.29 4.52 -15.41
CA THR A 92 1.57 3.38 -14.81
C THR A 92 2.43 2.81 -13.70
N VAL A 93 1.86 2.66 -12.51
CA VAL A 93 2.61 2.25 -11.31
C VAL A 93 1.84 1.24 -10.47
N GLY A 94 2.58 0.39 -9.77
CA GLY A 94 2.01 -0.46 -8.73
C GLY A 94 1.56 0.36 -7.50
N ALA A 95 0.49 -0.06 -6.85
CA ALA A 95 -0.07 0.65 -5.69
C ALA A 95 0.90 0.76 -4.50
N GLY A 96 1.83 -0.20 -4.37
CA GLY A 96 2.84 -0.22 -3.31
C GLY A 96 4.06 0.66 -3.57
N VAL A 97 4.21 1.21 -4.78
CA VAL A 97 5.33 2.08 -5.16
C VAL A 97 5.20 3.44 -4.45
N SER A 98 6.29 3.96 -3.93
CA SER A 98 6.32 5.30 -3.33
C SER A 98 6.38 6.39 -4.39
N LEU A 99 5.89 7.59 -4.06
CA LEU A 99 6.07 8.75 -4.95
C LEU A 99 7.56 9.09 -5.14
N ASP A 100 8.43 8.80 -4.16
CA ASP A 100 9.87 8.94 -4.29
C ASP A 100 10.43 8.08 -5.42
N GLU A 101 10.03 6.80 -5.49
CA GLU A 101 10.44 5.89 -6.56
C GLU A 101 9.92 6.34 -7.93
N VAL A 102 8.68 6.82 -8.00
CA VAL A 102 8.13 7.39 -9.24
C VAL A 102 8.95 8.59 -9.68
N LEU A 103 9.18 9.57 -8.79
CA LEU A 103 9.93 10.80 -9.10
C LEU A 103 11.35 10.50 -9.56
N ARG A 104 12.05 9.55 -8.94
CA ARG A 104 13.40 9.12 -9.38
C ARG A 104 13.43 8.62 -10.81
N GLN A 105 12.34 8.07 -11.32
CA GLN A 105 12.28 7.54 -12.68
C GLN A 105 11.78 8.56 -13.71
N VAL A 106 10.88 9.47 -13.32
CA VAL A 106 10.26 10.40 -14.28
C VAL A 106 10.98 11.75 -14.36
N VAL A 107 11.55 12.26 -13.26
CA VAL A 107 12.23 13.56 -13.23
C VAL A 107 13.46 13.61 -14.17
N PRO A 108 14.34 12.60 -14.21
CA PRO A 108 15.46 12.62 -15.16
C PRO A 108 15.02 12.61 -16.63
N LYS A 109 13.77 12.27 -16.91
CA LYS A 109 13.16 12.25 -18.26
C LYS A 109 12.36 13.52 -18.56
N GLY A 110 12.42 14.54 -17.69
CA GLY A 110 11.76 15.82 -17.87
C GLY A 110 10.30 15.85 -17.44
N PHE A 111 9.82 14.87 -16.66
CA PHE A 111 8.45 14.81 -16.17
C PHE A 111 8.37 15.05 -14.67
N PHE A 112 7.23 15.53 -14.20
CA PHE A 112 6.93 15.69 -12.80
C PHE A 112 5.49 15.29 -12.50
N LEU A 113 5.20 14.94 -11.25
CA LEU A 113 3.83 14.63 -10.83
C LEU A 113 3.03 15.94 -10.73
N PRO A 114 1.81 16.00 -11.27
CA PRO A 114 0.99 17.22 -11.24
C PRO A 114 0.61 17.63 -9.82
N VAL A 115 0.56 16.66 -8.90
CA VAL A 115 0.29 16.88 -7.47
C VAL A 115 1.23 16.04 -6.63
N THR A 116 1.70 16.62 -5.54
CA THR A 116 2.50 15.95 -4.53
C THR A 116 2.01 16.34 -3.14
N PRO A 117 1.84 15.39 -2.21
CA PRO A 117 1.60 15.69 -0.81
C PRO A 117 2.85 16.29 -0.15
N GLY A 118 2.75 16.69 1.11
CA GLY A 118 3.86 17.25 1.89
C GLY A 118 5.07 16.31 2.06
N THR A 119 4.97 15.06 1.65
CA THR A 119 6.06 14.09 1.62
C THR A 119 5.97 13.16 0.42
N ARG A 120 7.11 12.84 -0.18
CA ARG A 120 7.21 11.84 -1.26
C ARG A 120 7.26 10.39 -0.74
N TYR A 121 7.37 10.20 0.56
CA TYR A 121 7.43 8.87 1.19
C TYR A 121 6.05 8.32 1.54
N VAL A 122 5.12 8.43 0.60
CA VAL A 122 3.81 7.78 0.61
C VAL A 122 3.70 6.87 -0.61
N THR A 123 2.92 5.80 -0.53
CA THR A 123 2.66 4.95 -1.68
C THR A 123 1.60 5.59 -2.59
N VAL A 124 1.63 5.26 -3.88
CA VAL A 124 0.61 5.70 -4.83
C VAL A 124 -0.78 5.26 -4.38
N GLY A 125 -0.94 4.00 -3.96
CA GLY A 125 -2.22 3.51 -3.43
C GLY A 125 -2.66 4.24 -2.17
N GLY A 126 -1.72 4.59 -1.27
CA GLY A 126 -2.01 5.39 -0.08
C GLY A 126 -2.41 6.83 -0.42
N ALA A 127 -1.79 7.44 -1.42
CA ALA A 127 -2.16 8.78 -1.89
C ALA A 127 -3.57 8.80 -2.47
N VAL A 128 -3.93 7.80 -3.27
CA VAL A 128 -5.29 7.64 -3.81
C VAL A 128 -6.31 7.42 -2.69
N ALA A 129 -6.01 6.53 -1.75
CA ALA A 129 -6.91 6.22 -0.62
C ALA A 129 -7.11 7.40 0.34
N ALA A 130 -6.13 8.30 0.44
CA ALA A 130 -6.20 9.50 1.26
C ALA A 130 -6.77 10.72 0.51
N ASP A 131 -7.25 10.52 -0.71
CA ASP A 131 -7.79 11.58 -1.58
C ASP A 131 -6.83 12.79 -1.64
N VAL A 132 -5.54 12.52 -1.85
CA VAL A 132 -4.56 13.58 -2.04
C VAL A 132 -5.00 14.41 -3.24
N PRO A 133 -5.34 15.72 -3.05
CA PRO A 133 -5.97 16.51 -4.09
C PRO A 133 -5.10 16.50 -5.35
N MET A 134 -5.69 16.04 -6.45
CA MET A 134 -5.09 16.19 -7.76
C MET A 134 -5.43 17.60 -8.22
N ALA A 135 -4.43 18.48 -8.35
CA ALA A 135 -4.66 19.77 -8.99
C ALA A 135 -5.09 19.50 -10.45
N VAL A 136 -6.25 19.98 -10.80
CA VAL A 136 -6.79 19.92 -12.17
C VAL A 136 -6.14 21.04 -12.98
#